data_54cf997b98501e38bee05e28f60741d4
#
_entry.id   54cf997b98501e38bee05e28f60741d4
#
_cell.length_a   1.000
_cell.length_b   1.000
_cell.length_c   1.000
_cell.angle_alpha   90.00
_cell.angle_beta   90.00
_cell.angle_gamma   90.00
#
_symmetry.space_group_name_H-M   'P 1'
#
loop_
_entity.id
_entity.type
_entity.pdbx_description
1 polymer ?
#
loop_
_entity_poly.entity_id
_entity_poly.type
_entity_poly.pdbx_seq_one_letter_code
_entity_poly.pdbx_strand_id
1 'polypeptide(L)'
;MIKLTQDTRPDKDKPLAKPDKFGYVPAWSYSTLKTFEECPYRIYISKVKRIQESFGPAAERGSNIHQEAEDFVNGKLTELPSSLAKFKTEFIKLKDLYTEGKVELEGEWAFTIDWEKTGWLNDNC
;
A
#
# COMPACT_ATOMS: atom_id res chain seq x y z
N MET A 1 7.88 2.44 24.43
CA MET A 1 7.10 1.31 23.88
C MET A 1 6.15 1.86 22.82
N ILE A 2 6.51 1.79 21.56
CA ILE A 2 5.62 2.24 20.47
C ILE A 2 4.60 1.13 20.27
N LYS A 3 3.32 1.41 20.59
CA LYS A 3 2.22 0.55 20.20
C LYS A 3 2.21 0.52 18.67
N LEU A 4 2.53 -0.64 18.09
CA LEU A 4 2.29 -0.92 16.69
C LEU A 4 0.79 -0.70 16.45
N THR A 5 0.50 0.39 15.79
CA THR A 5 -0.84 0.78 15.42
C THR A 5 -1.40 -0.22 14.42
N GLN A 6 -2.67 -0.50 14.61
CA GLN A 6 -3.52 -1.35 13.80
C GLN A 6 -3.21 -1.25 12.30
N ASP A 7 -3.27 -2.38 11.63
CA ASP A 7 -3.28 -2.51 10.18
C ASP A 7 -4.26 -1.50 9.57
N THR A 8 -3.73 -0.41 9.03
CA THR A 8 -4.51 0.69 8.43
C THR A 8 -4.76 0.47 6.94
N ARG A 9 -4.45 -0.75 6.43
CA ARG A 9 -4.76 -1.06 5.03
C ARG A 9 -6.25 -0.89 4.79
N PRO A 10 -6.63 -0.23 3.68
CA PRO A 10 -8.04 -0.08 3.36
C PRO A 10 -8.68 -1.47 3.27
N ASP A 11 -9.72 -1.65 4.04
CA ASP A 11 -10.51 -2.87 4.08
C ASP A 11 -10.94 -3.22 2.65
N LYS A 12 -10.48 -4.36 2.15
CA LYS A 12 -10.81 -4.84 0.80
C LYS A 12 -12.30 -5.07 0.60
N ASP A 13 -13.02 -5.27 1.70
CA ASP A 13 -14.46 -5.53 1.72
C ASP A 13 -15.28 -4.25 1.93
N LYS A 14 -14.62 -3.10 2.14
CA LYS A 14 -15.33 -1.84 2.29
C LYS A 14 -15.91 -1.40 0.95
N PRO A 15 -17.23 -1.20 0.86
CA PRO A 15 -17.84 -0.73 -0.37
C PRO A 15 -17.19 0.60 -0.77
N LEU A 16 -16.73 0.66 -2.01
CA LEU A 16 -16.19 1.88 -2.59
C LEU A 16 -17.17 3.02 -2.38
N ALA A 17 -16.69 4.13 -1.87
CA ALA A 17 -17.50 5.32 -1.74
C ALA A 17 -18.21 5.63 -3.06
N LYS A 18 -19.46 6.08 -3.01
CA LYS A 18 -20.24 6.38 -4.21
C LYS A 18 -19.46 7.33 -5.13
N PRO A 19 -19.58 7.18 -6.46
CA PRO A 19 -18.91 8.10 -7.38
C PRO A 19 -19.29 9.54 -7.04
N ASP A 20 -18.31 10.42 -7.11
CA ASP A 20 -18.55 11.83 -6.91
C ASP A 20 -19.52 12.34 -7.98
N LYS A 21 -20.55 13.06 -7.56
CA LYS A 21 -21.56 13.62 -8.47
C LYS A 21 -20.97 14.64 -9.47
N PHE A 22 -19.80 15.17 -9.17
CA PHE A 22 -19.11 16.13 -10.04
C PHE A 22 -18.13 15.49 -11.02
N GLY A 23 -17.89 14.18 -10.92
CA GLY A 23 -17.08 13.43 -11.87
C GLY A 23 -15.59 13.77 -11.88
N TYR A 24 -15.03 14.29 -10.78
CA TYR A 24 -13.59 14.53 -10.67
C TYR A 24 -12.85 13.42 -9.92
N VAL A 25 -11.54 13.39 -10.06
CA VAL A 25 -10.66 12.47 -9.34
C VAL A 25 -10.28 13.10 -8.00
N PRO A 26 -10.73 12.53 -6.86
CA PRO A 26 -10.58 13.18 -5.56
C PRO A 26 -9.14 13.15 -5.01
N ALA A 27 -8.33 12.21 -5.46
CA ALA A 27 -6.95 12.07 -5.03
C ALA A 27 -6.06 11.62 -6.19
N TRP A 28 -4.86 12.18 -6.26
CA TRP A 28 -3.88 11.89 -7.28
C TRP A 28 -2.64 11.23 -6.65
N SER A 29 -2.11 10.24 -7.35
CA SER A 29 -0.81 9.64 -7.09
C SER A 29 0.04 9.68 -8.36
N TYR A 30 1.33 9.42 -8.25
CA TYR A 30 2.21 9.33 -9.41
C TYR A 30 1.70 8.31 -10.44
N SER A 31 1.31 7.13 -9.99
CA SER A 31 0.78 6.08 -10.89
C SER A 31 -0.55 6.49 -11.55
N THR A 32 -1.40 7.22 -10.84
CA THR A 32 -2.65 7.76 -11.40
C THR A 32 -2.36 8.80 -12.48
N LEU A 33 -1.43 9.72 -12.23
CA LEU A 33 -1.01 10.72 -13.20
C LEU A 33 -0.41 10.06 -14.45
N LYS A 34 0.49 9.10 -14.28
CA LYS A 34 1.10 8.37 -15.39
C LYS A 34 0.04 7.65 -16.24
N THR A 35 -0.89 6.97 -15.61
CA THR A 35 -1.99 6.31 -16.33
C THR A 35 -2.88 7.33 -17.07
N PHE A 36 -3.09 8.51 -16.48
CA PHE A 36 -3.84 9.59 -17.14
C PHE A 36 -3.12 10.11 -18.39
N GLU A 37 -1.81 10.30 -18.33
CA GLU A 37 -1.00 10.70 -19.49
C GLU A 37 -1.05 9.67 -20.62
N GLU A 38 -1.03 8.38 -20.28
CA GLU A 38 -1.14 7.29 -21.24
C GLU A 38 -2.55 7.14 -21.80
N CYS A 39 -3.58 7.19 -20.97
CA CYS A 39 -4.98 7.04 -21.35
C CYS A 39 -5.93 7.70 -20.33
N PRO A 40 -6.36 8.94 -20.55
CA PRO A 40 -7.30 9.64 -19.66
C PRO A 40 -8.61 8.87 -19.43
N TYR A 41 -9.08 8.15 -20.44
CA TYR A 41 -10.31 7.37 -20.35
C TYR A 41 -10.22 6.23 -19.34
N ARG A 42 -9.04 5.63 -19.17
CA ARG A 42 -8.79 4.59 -18.18
C ARG A 42 -8.97 5.15 -16.75
N ILE A 43 -8.48 6.34 -16.51
CA ILE A 43 -8.68 7.04 -15.22
C ILE A 43 -10.17 7.37 -15.00
N TYR A 44 -10.86 7.82 -16.04
CA TYR A 44 -12.29 8.06 -15.94
C TYR A 44 -13.06 6.79 -15.51
N ILE A 45 -12.81 5.66 -16.17
CA ILE A 45 -13.44 4.38 -15.83
C ILE A 45 -13.09 3.95 -14.38
N SER A 46 -11.83 3.99 -13.99
CA SER A 46 -11.37 3.45 -12.70
C SER A 46 -11.65 4.37 -11.52
N LYS A 47 -11.48 5.68 -11.67
CA LYS A 47 -11.57 6.65 -10.57
C LYS A 47 -12.92 7.36 -10.49
N VAL A 48 -13.54 7.68 -11.61
CA VAL A 48 -14.83 8.36 -11.67
C VAL A 48 -15.98 7.36 -11.69
N LYS A 49 -15.96 6.42 -12.62
CA LYS A 49 -16.97 5.35 -12.71
C LYS A 49 -16.76 4.26 -11.66
N ARG A 50 -15.55 4.15 -11.07
CA ARG A 50 -15.16 3.15 -10.07
C ARG A 50 -15.38 1.71 -10.51
N ILE A 51 -15.21 1.45 -11.78
CA ILE A 51 -15.20 0.11 -12.34
C ILE A 51 -13.79 -0.44 -12.11
N GLN A 52 -13.68 -1.47 -11.29
CA GLN A 52 -12.39 -2.12 -11.04
C GLN A 52 -12.11 -3.15 -12.13
N GLU A 53 -10.89 -3.11 -12.65
CA GLU A 53 -10.35 -4.22 -13.42
C GLU A 53 -10.08 -5.39 -12.49
N SER A 54 -10.40 -6.60 -12.91
CA SER A 54 -10.01 -7.81 -12.17
C SER A 54 -8.50 -7.94 -12.18
N PHE A 55 -7.90 -8.11 -11.01
CA PHE A 55 -6.48 -8.40 -10.92
C PHE A 55 -6.20 -9.78 -11.50
N GLY A 56 -5.24 -9.86 -12.43
CA GLY A 56 -4.80 -11.14 -12.98
C GLY A 56 -4.00 -11.97 -11.96
N PRO A 57 -3.81 -13.29 -12.24
CA PRO A 57 -3.08 -14.20 -11.34
C PRO A 57 -1.67 -13.73 -10.96
N ALA A 58 -1.01 -13.00 -11.85
CA ALA A 58 0.32 -12.44 -11.60
C ALA A 58 0.31 -11.35 -10.50
N ALA A 59 -0.70 -10.47 -10.51
CA ALA A 59 -0.85 -9.43 -9.50
C ALA A 59 -1.22 -10.03 -8.14
N GLU A 60 -2.08 -11.04 -8.11
CA GLU A 60 -2.42 -11.78 -6.90
C GLU A 60 -1.20 -12.48 -6.30
N ARG A 61 -0.40 -13.16 -7.13
CA ARG A 61 0.85 -13.76 -6.70
C ARG A 61 1.82 -12.74 -6.12
N GLY A 62 1.97 -11.59 -6.77
CA GLY A 62 2.83 -10.50 -6.28
C GLY A 62 2.37 -10.00 -4.91
N SER A 63 1.07 -9.79 -4.73
CA SER A 63 0.48 -9.37 -3.46
C SER A 63 0.71 -10.40 -2.35
N ASN A 64 0.57 -11.70 -2.64
CA ASN A 64 0.79 -12.76 -1.68
C ASN A 64 2.26 -12.84 -1.25
N ILE A 65 3.22 -12.77 -2.19
CA ILE A 65 4.65 -12.76 -1.87
C ILE A 65 5.01 -11.54 -1.01
N HIS A 66 4.45 -10.40 -1.31
CA HIS A 66 4.66 -9.18 -0.53
C HIS A 66 4.14 -9.33 0.90
N GLN A 67 2.95 -9.89 1.06
CA GLN A 67 2.37 -10.19 2.37
C GLN A 67 3.21 -11.20 3.17
N GLU A 68 3.70 -12.25 2.53
CA GLU A 68 4.60 -13.23 3.15
C GLU A 68 5.90 -12.59 3.63
N ALA A 69 6.48 -11.69 2.84
CA ALA A 69 7.68 -10.94 3.20
C ALA A 69 7.45 -10.06 4.45
N GLU A 70 6.37 -9.30 4.45
CA GLU A 70 5.98 -8.47 5.59
C GLU A 70 5.75 -9.30 6.85
N ASP A 71 5.00 -10.39 6.74
CA ASP A 71 4.66 -11.27 7.86
C ASP A 71 5.89 -11.98 8.44
N PHE A 72 6.91 -12.27 7.63
CA PHE A 72 8.16 -12.78 8.13
C PHE A 72 8.96 -11.71 8.90
N VAL A 73 9.08 -10.51 8.37
CA VAL A 73 9.87 -9.44 8.99
C VAL A 73 9.22 -8.97 10.29
N ASN A 74 7.90 -8.86 10.35
CA ASN A 74 7.19 -8.45 11.58
C ASN A 74 7.08 -9.56 12.64
N GLY A 75 7.51 -10.79 12.32
CA GLY A 75 7.54 -11.90 13.24
C GLY A 75 6.26 -12.74 13.32
N LYS A 76 5.27 -12.50 12.47
CA LYS A 76 4.08 -13.34 12.35
C LYS A 76 4.42 -14.74 11.83
N LEU A 77 5.42 -14.83 10.93
CA LEU A 77 5.97 -16.09 10.45
C LEU A 77 7.30 -16.40 11.13
N THR A 78 7.47 -17.61 11.61
CA THR A 78 8.71 -18.10 12.23
C THR A 78 9.74 -18.54 11.21
N GLU A 79 9.28 -19.07 10.08
CA GLU A 79 10.12 -19.57 9.00
C GLU A 79 9.93 -18.73 7.73
N LEU A 80 11.02 -18.60 6.96
CA LEU A 80 10.97 -17.89 5.69
C LEU A 80 10.23 -18.74 4.65
N PRO A 81 9.18 -18.21 3.98
CA PRO A 81 8.50 -18.91 2.91
C PRO A 81 9.42 -19.30 1.76
N SER A 82 9.11 -20.39 1.09
CA SER A 82 9.89 -20.89 -0.07
C SER A 82 9.98 -19.90 -1.22
N SER A 83 8.96 -19.04 -1.38
CA SER A 83 8.93 -17.95 -2.36
C SER A 83 10.07 -16.95 -2.17
N LEU A 84 10.56 -16.79 -0.94
CA LEU A 84 11.61 -15.84 -0.55
C LEU A 84 12.97 -16.51 -0.26
N ALA A 85 13.09 -17.82 -0.46
CA ALA A 85 14.26 -18.60 -0.07
C ALA A 85 15.58 -18.08 -0.66
N LYS A 86 15.55 -17.50 -1.85
CA LYS A 86 16.74 -16.91 -2.51
C LYS A 86 17.33 -15.71 -1.75
N PHE A 87 16.53 -15.02 -0.98
CA PHE A 87 16.89 -13.81 -0.25
C PHE A 87 16.94 -14.01 1.28
N LYS A 88 17.18 -15.25 1.70
CA LYS A 88 17.16 -15.63 3.12
C LYS A 88 18.04 -14.74 3.99
N THR A 89 19.26 -14.48 3.54
CA THR A 89 20.22 -13.66 4.30
C THR A 89 19.75 -12.23 4.46
N GLU A 90 19.20 -11.66 3.41
CA GLU A 90 18.66 -10.29 3.39
C GLU A 90 17.44 -10.16 4.30
N PHE A 91 16.53 -11.12 4.27
CA PHE A 91 15.34 -11.10 5.12
C PHE A 91 15.66 -11.31 6.60
N ILE A 92 16.66 -12.12 6.94
CA ILE A 92 17.13 -12.26 8.32
C ILE A 92 17.67 -10.92 8.82
N LYS A 93 18.50 -10.23 8.05
CA LYS A 93 19.02 -8.89 8.39
C LYS A 93 17.89 -7.87 8.53
N LEU A 94 16.91 -7.88 7.65
CA LEU A 94 15.75 -6.99 7.73
C LEU A 94 14.93 -7.25 8.99
N LYS A 95 14.75 -8.49 9.37
CA LYS A 95 14.05 -8.87 10.61
C LYS A 95 14.79 -8.36 11.85
N ASP A 96 16.11 -8.48 11.87
CA ASP A 96 16.95 -7.96 12.96
C ASP A 96 16.84 -6.43 13.04
N LEU A 97 16.95 -5.74 11.91
CA LEU A 97 16.82 -4.28 11.83
C LEU A 97 15.42 -3.79 12.21
N TYR A 98 14.40 -4.54 11.87
CA TYR A 98 13.02 -4.25 12.30
C TYR A 98 12.86 -4.38 13.81
N THR A 99 13.43 -5.42 14.41
CA THR A 99 13.44 -5.64 15.86
C THR A 99 14.20 -4.53 16.60
N GLU A 100 15.26 -3.99 16.00
CA GLU A 100 16.01 -2.84 16.50
C GLU A 100 15.30 -1.49 16.30
N GLY A 101 14.17 -1.47 15.61
CA GLY A 101 13.42 -0.24 15.31
C GLY A 101 14.04 0.65 14.23
N LYS A 102 14.98 0.13 13.44
CA LYS A 102 15.65 0.86 12.36
C LYS A 102 14.94 0.77 11.01
N VAL A 103 13.98 -0.12 10.89
CA VAL A 103 13.18 -0.35 9.67
C VAL A 103 11.72 -0.31 10.03
N GLU A 104 10.93 0.40 9.23
CA GLU A 104 9.47 0.35 9.28
C GLU A 104 8.96 -0.46 8.09
N LEU A 105 7.94 -1.26 8.32
CA LEU A 105 7.20 -1.94 7.27
C LEU A 105 6.17 -0.98 6.68
N GLU A 106 5.60 -1.34 5.54
CA GLU A 106 4.67 -0.52 4.78
C GLU A 106 3.79 0.40 5.64
N GLY A 107 4.09 1.69 5.60
CA GLY A 107 3.36 2.72 6.32
C GLY A 107 2.73 3.73 5.36
N GLU A 108 1.63 4.32 5.80
CA GLU A 108 1.07 5.48 5.12
C GLU A 108 1.74 6.75 5.65
N TRP A 109 2.23 7.56 4.72
CA TRP A 109 2.96 8.79 5.03
C TRP A 109 2.24 9.95 4.36
N ALA A 110 1.83 10.92 5.16
CA ALA A 110 1.31 12.18 4.67
C ALA A 110 2.03 13.34 5.37
N PHE A 111 2.28 14.40 4.64
CA PHE A 111 2.96 15.60 5.13
C PHE A 111 2.17 16.84 4.78
N THR A 112 2.22 17.82 5.66
CA THR A 112 1.76 19.18 5.37
C THR A 112 2.68 19.87 4.38
N ILE A 113 2.30 21.06 3.91
CA ILE A 113 3.15 21.90 3.07
C ILE A 113 4.47 22.29 3.76
N ASP A 114 4.47 22.32 5.09
CA ASP A 114 5.65 22.61 5.92
C ASP A 114 6.46 21.34 6.30
N TRP A 115 6.18 20.21 5.64
CA TRP A 115 6.82 18.90 5.87
C TRP A 115 6.61 18.31 7.26
N GLU A 116 5.57 18.71 7.95
CA GLU A 116 5.16 18.08 9.19
C GLU A 116 4.33 16.82 8.91
N LYS A 117 4.62 15.73 9.64
CA LYS A 117 3.87 14.48 9.52
C LYS A 117 2.42 14.70 9.95
N THR A 118 1.49 14.32 9.11
CA THR A 118 0.04 14.41 9.36
C THR A 118 -0.68 13.11 9.02
N GLY A 119 -1.97 13.04 9.35
CA GLY A 119 -2.83 11.94 8.93
C GLY A 119 -3.24 12.07 7.47
N TRP A 120 -3.43 10.93 6.81
CA TRP A 120 -3.93 10.87 5.44
C TRP A 120 -5.33 11.48 5.35
N LEU A 121 -5.59 12.28 4.33
CA LEU A 121 -6.85 13.00 4.08
C LEU A 121 -7.20 14.07 5.14
N ASN A 122 -6.25 14.59 5.86
CA ASN A 122 -6.45 15.81 6.63
C ASN A 122 -6.47 17.04 5.70
N ASP A 123 -7.28 18.05 6.05
CA ASP A 123 -7.48 19.26 5.24
C ASP A 123 -6.18 20.06 4.97
N ASN A 124 -5.10 19.71 5.65
CA ASN A 124 -3.78 20.35 5.57
C ASN A 124 -2.73 19.59 4.77
N CYS A 125 -3.08 18.48 4.07
CA CYS A 125 -2.14 17.78 3.19
C CYS A 125 -2.32 18.13 1.71
#